data_2e04812c4632ed3cfdb8a1a48b2b5295
#
_entry.id   2e04812c4632ed3cfdb8a1a48b2b5295
#
_cell.length_a   1.000
_cell.length_b   1.000
_cell.length_c   1.000
_cell.angle_alpha   90.00
_cell.angle_beta   90.00
_cell.angle_gamma   90.00
#
_symmetry.space_group_name_H-M   'P 1'
#
loop_
_entity.id
_entity.type
_entity.pdbx_description
1 polymer ?
#
loop_
_entity_poly.entity_id
_entity_poly.type
_entity_poly.pdbx_seq_one_letter_code
_entity_poly.pdbx_strand_id
1 'polypeptide(L)'
;MNIALKDAKINPSSIDYINAHGTSTPKGDEIELKAVERAFESNIDRISMSSTKSSIGHLLGAAGAVEAIFSILAIENNIVPATINLDDLSIDTKLDLVPHMSKEKNVDLVLSLSLIHI
;
A
#
# COMPACT_ATOMS: atom_id res chain seq x y z
N MET A 1 -2.58 -11.59 0.45
CA MET A 1 -3.64 -10.74 -0.15
C MET A 1 -4.92 -11.54 -0.43
N ASN A 2 -4.94 -12.50 -1.34
CA ASN A 2 -6.17 -13.24 -1.71
C ASN A 2 -6.93 -13.88 -0.54
N ILE A 3 -6.23 -14.46 0.44
CA ILE A 3 -6.84 -15.03 1.65
C ILE A 3 -7.55 -13.95 2.47
N ALA A 4 -6.91 -12.80 2.69
CA ALA A 4 -7.50 -11.69 3.42
C ALA A 4 -8.75 -11.13 2.73
N LEU A 5 -8.69 -10.93 1.41
CA LEU A 5 -9.85 -10.48 0.63
C LEU A 5 -11.01 -11.49 0.69
N LYS A 6 -10.70 -12.79 0.58
CA LYS A 6 -11.69 -13.86 0.69
C LYS A 6 -12.33 -13.91 2.08
N ASP A 7 -11.53 -13.79 3.14
CA ASP A 7 -12.00 -13.80 4.52
C ASP A 7 -12.91 -12.59 4.81
N ALA A 8 -12.51 -11.42 4.35
CA ALA A 8 -13.30 -10.20 4.44
C ALA A 8 -14.52 -10.18 3.50
N LYS A 9 -14.66 -11.14 2.57
CA LYS A 9 -15.70 -11.18 1.53
C LYS A 9 -15.71 -9.92 0.64
N ILE A 10 -14.53 -9.38 0.36
CA ILE A 10 -14.34 -8.17 -0.43
C ILE A 10 -13.83 -8.55 -1.83
N ASN A 11 -14.41 -7.89 -2.84
CA ASN A 11 -13.92 -8.01 -4.21
C ASN A 11 -12.62 -7.20 -4.34
N PRO A 12 -11.55 -7.73 -4.97
CA PRO A 12 -10.34 -6.96 -5.24
C PRO A 12 -10.59 -5.60 -5.92
N SER A 13 -11.60 -5.50 -6.77
CA SER A 13 -11.95 -4.25 -7.46
C SER A 13 -12.46 -3.13 -6.54
N SER A 14 -12.77 -3.44 -5.27
CA SER A 14 -13.25 -2.48 -4.28
C SER A 14 -12.12 -1.85 -3.45
N ILE A 15 -10.88 -2.30 -3.61
CA ILE A 15 -9.74 -1.72 -2.89
C ILE A 15 -9.33 -0.39 -3.54
N ASP A 16 -9.27 0.66 -2.74
CA ASP A 16 -8.90 2.01 -3.17
C ASP A 16 -7.43 2.33 -2.89
N TYR A 17 -6.95 1.85 -1.75
CA TYR A 17 -5.60 2.13 -1.28
C TYR A 17 -4.94 0.88 -0.69
N ILE A 18 -3.63 0.75 -0.93
CA ILE A 18 -2.77 -0.28 -0.32
C ILE A 18 -1.67 0.42 0.48
N ASN A 19 -1.68 0.22 1.80
CA ASN A 19 -0.55 0.60 2.65
C ASN A 19 0.45 -0.56 2.59
N ALA A 20 1.56 -0.33 1.89
CA ALA A 20 2.55 -1.34 1.57
C ALA A 20 3.42 -1.72 2.76
N HIS A 21 3.97 -2.92 2.74
CA HIS A 21 5.09 -3.26 3.62
C HIS A 21 6.32 -2.42 3.28
N GLY A 22 6.68 -2.27 2.01
CA GLY A 22 7.60 -1.30 1.42
C GLY A 22 8.77 -0.88 2.31
N THR A 23 9.76 -1.76 2.49
CA THR A 23 10.89 -1.54 3.42
C THR A 23 12.13 -0.95 2.77
N SER A 24 12.03 -0.55 1.51
CA SER A 24 13.16 -0.03 0.72
C SER A 24 14.29 -1.06 0.52
N THR A 25 13.91 -2.32 0.34
CA THR A 25 14.87 -3.37 -0.05
C THR A 25 14.70 -3.71 -1.53
N PRO A 26 15.79 -3.77 -2.33
CA PRO A 26 15.68 -3.90 -3.80
C PRO A 26 14.82 -5.07 -4.27
N LYS A 27 14.97 -6.25 -3.67
CA LYS A 27 14.18 -7.43 -4.04
C LYS A 27 12.81 -7.47 -3.36
N GLY A 28 12.71 -6.97 -2.13
CA GLY A 28 11.47 -6.98 -1.35
C GLY A 28 10.39 -6.15 -2.00
N ASP A 29 10.71 -4.91 -2.31
CA ASP A 29 9.77 -3.97 -2.91
C ASP A 29 9.36 -4.40 -4.31
N GLU A 30 10.30 -4.89 -5.12
CA GLU A 30 10.00 -5.44 -6.46
C GLU A 30 9.04 -6.63 -6.40
N ILE A 31 9.25 -7.56 -5.48
CA ILE A 31 8.39 -8.74 -5.31
C ILE A 31 7.00 -8.33 -4.81
N GLU A 32 6.93 -7.39 -3.88
CA GLU A 32 5.68 -6.87 -3.36
C GLU A 32 4.84 -6.18 -4.45
N LEU A 33 5.47 -5.30 -5.25
CA LEU A 33 4.83 -4.65 -6.39
C LEU A 33 4.29 -5.67 -7.39
N LYS A 34 5.08 -6.64 -7.81
CA LYS A 34 4.64 -7.72 -8.72
C LYS A 34 3.51 -8.56 -8.15
N ALA A 35 3.51 -8.79 -6.82
CA ALA A 35 2.44 -9.52 -6.16
C ALA A 35 1.13 -8.72 -6.13
N VAL A 36 1.21 -7.41 -5.92
CA VAL A 36 0.06 -6.50 -5.99
C VAL A 36 -0.47 -6.42 -7.43
N GLU A 37 0.40 -6.20 -8.41
CA GLU A 37 0.01 -6.18 -9.83
C GLU A 37 -0.73 -7.43 -10.25
N ARG A 38 -0.23 -8.60 -9.87
CA ARG A 38 -0.89 -9.88 -10.15
C ARG A 38 -2.23 -10.03 -9.43
N ALA A 39 -2.34 -9.57 -8.19
CA ALA A 39 -3.56 -9.72 -7.40
C ALA A 39 -4.69 -8.77 -7.83
N PHE A 40 -4.34 -7.63 -8.45
CA PHE A 40 -5.25 -6.53 -8.77
C PHE A 40 -5.22 -6.14 -10.25
N GLU A 41 -4.77 -7.03 -11.13
CA GLU A 41 -4.56 -6.78 -12.57
C GLU A 41 -5.73 -6.04 -13.26
N SER A 42 -6.96 -6.40 -12.90
CA SER A 42 -8.18 -5.85 -13.53
C SER A 42 -8.51 -4.41 -13.14
N ASN A 43 -7.92 -3.88 -12.06
CA ASN A 43 -8.24 -2.56 -11.51
C ASN A 43 -7.02 -1.79 -11.01
N ILE A 44 -5.86 -2.17 -11.46
CA ILE A 44 -4.57 -1.63 -11.01
C ILE A 44 -4.47 -0.11 -11.18
N ASP A 45 -5.03 0.43 -12.27
CA ASP A 45 -5.02 1.86 -12.57
C ASP A 45 -5.84 2.71 -11.58
N ARG A 46 -6.69 2.08 -10.75
CA ARG A 46 -7.54 2.74 -9.76
C ARG A 46 -6.96 2.72 -8.36
N ILE A 47 -6.00 1.84 -8.11
CA ILE A 47 -5.40 1.64 -6.79
C ILE A 47 -4.23 2.60 -6.62
N SER A 48 -4.22 3.28 -5.47
CA SER A 48 -3.00 3.96 -4.99
C SER A 48 -2.30 3.05 -3.97
N MET A 49 -0.97 3.03 -4.00
CA MET A 49 -0.15 2.26 -3.07
C MET A 49 0.97 3.16 -2.54
N SER A 50 1.17 3.16 -1.23
CA SER A 50 2.30 3.89 -0.66
C SER A 50 2.89 3.19 0.56
N SER A 51 4.15 3.49 0.87
CA SER A 51 4.80 3.03 2.09
C SER A 51 4.97 4.19 3.07
N THR A 52 4.19 4.17 4.15
CA THR A 52 4.32 5.13 5.26
C THR A 52 5.63 4.98 6.03
N LYS A 53 6.34 3.85 5.85
CA LYS A 53 7.70 3.67 6.38
C LYS A 53 8.70 4.68 5.80
N SER A 54 8.42 5.23 4.63
CA SER A 54 9.24 6.31 4.06
C SER A 54 9.31 7.54 4.97
N SER A 55 8.24 7.80 5.76
CA SER A 55 8.13 8.94 6.67
C SER A 55 8.58 8.64 8.10
N ILE A 56 8.35 7.41 8.60
CA ILE A 56 8.51 7.08 10.02
C ILE A 56 9.52 5.98 10.30
N GLY A 57 10.07 5.35 9.27
CA GLY A 57 10.93 4.18 9.39
C GLY A 57 10.16 2.89 9.68
N HIS A 58 10.90 1.80 9.84
CA HIS A 58 10.33 0.48 10.11
C HIS A 58 10.23 0.24 11.62
N LEU A 59 9.01 0.25 12.17
CA LEU A 59 8.76 0.08 13.61
C LEU A 59 8.71 -1.38 14.07
N LEU A 60 9.24 -2.32 13.29
CA LEU A 60 9.33 -3.73 13.63
C LEU A 60 7.97 -4.31 14.09
N GLY A 61 7.88 -4.82 15.32
CA GLY A 61 6.65 -5.42 15.86
C GLY A 61 5.46 -4.45 15.95
N ALA A 62 5.69 -3.14 16.01
CA ALA A 62 4.64 -2.12 16.03
C ALA A 62 4.19 -1.67 14.62
N ALA A 63 4.94 -2.03 13.57
CA ALA A 63 4.70 -1.53 12.21
C ALA A 63 3.26 -1.77 11.74
N GLY A 64 2.77 -2.99 11.86
CA GLY A 64 1.41 -3.33 11.40
C GLY A 64 0.30 -2.55 12.12
N ALA A 65 0.45 -2.31 13.44
CA ALA A 65 -0.53 -1.54 14.21
C ALA A 65 -0.54 -0.06 13.82
N VAL A 66 0.63 0.54 13.62
CA VAL A 66 0.75 1.94 13.19
C VAL A 66 0.23 2.12 11.76
N GLU A 67 0.54 1.20 10.85
CA GLU A 67 0.06 1.20 9.48
C GLU A 67 -1.47 1.01 9.39
N ALA A 68 -2.05 0.22 10.29
CA ALA A 68 -3.50 0.13 10.41
C ALA A 68 -4.13 1.47 10.83
N ILE A 69 -3.50 2.21 11.76
CA ILE A 69 -3.96 3.54 12.15
C ILE A 69 -3.88 4.51 10.97
N PHE A 70 -2.77 4.53 10.22
CA PHE A 70 -2.66 5.36 9.01
C PHE A 70 -3.71 5.00 7.96
N SER A 71 -4.02 3.72 7.83
CA SER A 71 -5.07 3.25 6.92
C SER A 71 -6.46 3.76 7.33
N ILE A 72 -6.77 3.75 8.62
CA ILE A 72 -8.02 4.32 9.17
C ILE A 72 -8.07 5.83 8.92
N LEU A 73 -6.99 6.54 9.20
CA LEU A 73 -6.90 7.98 8.95
C LEU A 73 -7.03 8.33 7.46
N ALA A 74 -6.53 7.49 6.57
CA ALA A 74 -6.70 7.66 5.13
C ALA A 74 -8.19 7.57 4.73
N ILE A 75 -8.95 6.64 5.30
CA ILE A 75 -10.39 6.52 5.11
C ILE A 75 -11.12 7.75 5.67
N GLU A 76 -10.84 8.11 6.91
CA GLU A 76 -11.54 9.22 7.58
C GLU A 76 -11.35 10.57 6.89
N ASN A 77 -10.17 10.81 6.33
CA ASN A 77 -9.80 12.10 5.75
C ASN A 77 -9.86 12.12 4.21
N ASN A 78 -10.06 10.98 3.57
CA ASN A 78 -9.96 10.84 2.11
C ASN A 78 -8.60 11.34 1.57
N ILE A 79 -7.53 10.98 2.26
CA ILE A 79 -6.16 11.34 1.91
C ILE A 79 -5.29 10.08 1.87
N VAL A 80 -4.67 9.82 0.73
CA VAL A 80 -3.65 8.77 0.61
C VAL A 80 -2.29 9.35 1.01
N PRO A 81 -1.61 8.76 2.02
CA PRO A 81 -0.27 9.20 2.43
C PRO A 81 0.76 8.99 1.32
N ALA A 82 1.76 9.85 1.25
CA ALA A 82 2.83 9.75 0.28
C ALA A 82 3.83 8.64 0.59
N THR A 83 4.52 8.18 -0.46
CA THR A 83 5.84 7.56 -0.35
C THR A 83 6.86 8.68 -0.56
N ILE A 84 7.42 9.24 0.52
CA ILE A 84 8.44 10.30 0.41
C ILE A 84 9.78 9.71 -0.02
N ASN A 85 10.65 10.53 -0.61
CA ASN A 85 11.97 10.14 -1.13
C ASN A 85 11.91 9.05 -2.24
N LEU A 86 10.81 9.00 -2.96
CA LEU A 86 10.67 8.12 -4.13
C LEU A 86 11.05 8.90 -5.40
N ASP A 87 12.37 9.09 -5.60
CA ASP A 87 12.91 9.90 -6.70
C ASP A 87 13.08 9.08 -7.98
N ASP A 88 13.57 7.85 -7.84
CA ASP A 88 13.80 6.93 -8.95
C ASP A 88 13.10 5.58 -8.72
N LEU A 89 12.30 5.17 -9.68
CA LEU A 89 11.68 3.85 -9.69
C LEU A 89 12.64 2.81 -10.27
N SER A 90 12.93 1.76 -9.48
CA SER A 90 13.77 0.64 -9.95
C SER A 90 13.05 -0.30 -10.92
N ILE A 91 11.73 -0.21 -11.00
CA ILE A 91 10.89 -1.01 -11.92
C ILE A 91 9.77 -0.14 -12.49
N ASP A 92 9.38 -0.44 -13.73
CA ASP A 92 8.21 0.14 -14.36
C ASP A 92 6.93 -0.47 -13.78
N THR A 93 5.96 0.37 -13.42
CA THR A 93 4.68 -0.04 -12.84
C THR A 93 3.56 0.91 -13.25
N LYS A 94 2.35 0.36 -13.37
CA LYS A 94 1.13 1.16 -13.58
C LYS A 94 0.49 1.62 -12.28
N LEU A 95 0.94 1.10 -11.13
CA LEU A 95 0.46 1.52 -9.83
C LEU A 95 0.84 2.98 -9.55
N ASP A 96 -0.11 3.71 -9.01
CA ASP A 96 0.14 5.02 -8.45
C ASP A 96 0.80 4.87 -7.08
N LEU A 97 2.11 5.09 -7.01
CA LEU A 97 2.91 4.94 -5.79
C LEU A 97 2.90 6.18 -4.90
N VAL A 98 2.13 7.20 -5.27
CA VAL A 98 1.95 8.45 -4.50
C VAL A 98 3.29 9.07 -4.10
N PRO A 99 4.18 9.39 -5.06
CA PRO A 99 5.50 9.91 -4.74
C PRO A 99 5.45 11.31 -4.14
N HIS A 100 6.31 11.57 -3.17
CA HIS A 100 6.63 12.86 -2.54
C HIS A 100 5.52 13.53 -1.74
N MET A 101 4.29 13.61 -2.28
CA MET A 101 3.19 14.34 -1.65
C MET A 101 1.94 13.47 -1.50
N SER A 102 1.30 13.58 -0.35
CA SER A 102 -0.02 12.96 -0.13
C SER A 102 -1.06 13.56 -1.08
N LYS A 103 -2.05 12.76 -1.46
CA LYS A 103 -3.09 13.22 -2.38
C LYS A 103 -4.49 12.97 -1.84
N GLU A 104 -5.40 13.86 -2.17
CA GLU A 104 -6.83 13.66 -1.95
C GLU A 104 -7.35 12.58 -2.90
N LYS A 105 -8.08 11.63 -2.32
CA LYS A 105 -8.74 10.53 -3.05
C LYS A 105 -9.82 9.95 -2.15
N ASN A 106 -11.00 9.69 -2.71
CA ASN A 106 -12.01 8.94 -1.96
C ASN A 106 -11.47 7.54 -1.63
N VAL A 107 -11.44 7.21 -0.35
CA VAL A 107 -10.89 5.95 0.18
C VAL A 107 -11.93 5.32 1.09
N ASP A 108 -12.57 4.26 0.61
CA ASP A 108 -13.53 3.49 1.39
C ASP A 108 -12.92 2.19 1.93
N LEU A 109 -11.99 1.59 1.16
CA LEU A 109 -11.37 0.31 1.51
C LEU A 109 -9.85 0.35 1.36
N VAL A 110 -9.16 -0.05 2.42
CA VAL A 110 -7.70 -0.13 2.48
C VAL A 110 -7.24 -1.55 2.76
N LEU A 111 -6.20 -1.98 2.06
CA LEU A 111 -5.44 -3.18 2.36
C LEU A 111 -4.10 -2.78 2.98
N SER A 112 -3.87 -3.15 4.25
CA SER A 112 -2.56 -2.95 4.89
C SER A 112 -1.74 -4.23 4.82
N LEU A 113 -0.49 -4.12 4.35
CA LEU A 113 0.42 -5.26 4.16
C LEU A 113 1.55 -5.24 5.20
N SER A 114 1.65 -6.31 5.97
CA SER A 114 2.78 -6.56 6.85
C SER A 114 3.36 -7.94 6.58
N LEU A 115 4.67 -8.01 6.36
CA LEU A 115 5.39 -9.25 6.06
C LEU A 115 6.26 -9.74 7.24
N ILE A 116 5.90 -9.38 8.47
CA ILE A 116 6.64 -9.78 9.67
C ILE A 116 6.31 -11.21 10.08
N HIS A 117 5.06 -11.63 9.88
CA HIS A 117 4.59 -12.98 10.21
C HIS A 117 4.02 -13.65 8.96
N ILE A 118 4.77 -14.58 8.45
CA ILE A 118 4.38 -15.41 7.30
C ILE A 118 4.14 -16.84 7.78
#